data_d4b9c07ae7c1ae683972943a1e60ef39
#
_entry.id   d4b9c07ae7c1ae683972943a1e60ef39
#
_cell.length_a   1.000
_cell.length_b   1.000
_cell.length_c   1.000
_cell.angle_alpha   90.00
_cell.angle_beta   90.00
_cell.angle_gamma   90.00
#
_symmetry.space_group_name_H-M   'P 1'
#
loop_
_entity.id
_entity.type
_entity.pdbx_description
1 polymer ?
#
loop_
_entity_poly.entity_id
_entity_poly.type
_entity_poly.pdbx_seq_one_letter_code
_entity_poly.pdbx_strand_id
1 'polypeptide(L)'
;KALIAVQLDYGFASAVDGRIDKIVENLGIVKPSFMCGAPRIFEKVRAAVMTGSTGLKGRIARWAFHVGYQSIDDRLAGRPLTGALGLQYKIADKLVFSKLKEKLGGNIKFMISGAAKLSPQVQQWFYGAGILIVEGYGATETSAIAGVDLPKDPHFGTVGPILPGIEKKLADDGELLLRGPIITPGYHNLPEETAEAIDADGWYHTGDIAEITPTGHLKITDRKKD
;
A
#
# COMPACT_ATOMS: atom_id res chain seq x y z
N LYS A 1 0.97 4.92 14.66
CA LYS A 1 0.50 6.15 15.37
C LYS A 1 -0.74 6.75 14.67
N ALA A 2 -0.71 7.01 13.35
CA ALA A 2 -1.83 7.62 12.63
C ALA A 2 -3.16 6.86 12.82
N LEU A 3 -3.17 5.54 12.71
CA LEU A 3 -4.39 4.73 12.87
C LEU A 3 -5.01 4.85 14.25
N ILE A 4 -4.18 4.96 15.30
CA ILE A 4 -4.68 5.12 16.68
C ILE A 4 -5.30 6.51 16.86
N ALA A 5 -4.71 7.55 16.30
CA ALA A 5 -5.25 8.89 16.38
C ALA A 5 -6.58 9.04 15.60
N VAL A 6 -6.62 8.54 14.38
CA VAL A 6 -7.81 8.61 13.50
C VAL A 6 -9.01 7.85 14.07
N GLN A 7 -8.81 6.76 14.81
CA GLN A 7 -9.95 6.08 15.45
C GLN A 7 -10.66 6.91 16.52
N LEU A 8 -9.97 7.87 17.15
CA LEU A 8 -10.59 8.77 18.13
C LEU A 8 -11.60 9.71 17.47
N ASP A 9 -11.33 10.12 16.22
CA ASP A 9 -12.22 11.03 15.47
C ASP A 9 -13.36 10.26 14.76
N TYR A 10 -13.06 9.10 14.20
CA TYR A 10 -13.99 8.35 13.33
C TYR A 10 -14.66 7.15 14.01
N GLY A 11 -14.28 6.81 15.23
CA GLY A 11 -14.97 5.84 16.06
C GLY A 11 -14.92 4.39 15.54
N PHE A 12 -13.87 3.97 14.81
CA PHE A 12 -13.72 2.59 14.37
C PHE A 12 -12.93 1.76 15.38
N ALA A 13 -13.23 0.45 15.44
CA ALA A 13 -12.49 -0.49 16.30
C ALA A 13 -11.16 -0.90 15.63
N SER A 14 -10.08 -0.92 16.42
CA SER A 14 -8.78 -1.44 15.98
C SER A 14 -8.44 -2.73 16.69
N ALA A 15 -8.06 -3.76 15.93
CA ALA A 15 -7.46 -4.97 16.47
C ALA A 15 -5.94 -4.89 16.33
N VAL A 16 -5.22 -5.03 17.43
CA VAL A 16 -3.75 -4.96 17.47
C VAL A 16 -3.21 -6.30 17.97
N ASP A 17 -2.37 -6.95 17.15
CA ASP A 17 -1.61 -8.14 17.57
C ASP A 17 -0.17 -8.00 17.08
N GLY A 18 0.78 -8.04 18.01
CA GLY A 18 2.22 -7.96 17.71
C GLY A 18 2.82 -9.27 17.16
N ARG A 19 2.04 -10.33 17.07
CA ARG A 19 2.48 -11.65 16.62
C ARG A 19 2.34 -11.80 15.11
N ILE A 20 3.42 -11.56 14.37
CA ILE A 20 3.44 -11.59 12.90
C ILE A 20 3.07 -12.98 12.34
N ASP A 21 3.41 -14.04 13.04
CA ASP A 21 3.10 -15.43 12.68
C ASP A 21 1.59 -15.76 12.79
N LYS A 22 0.85 -15.01 13.60
CA LYS A 22 -0.59 -15.17 13.81
C LYS A 22 -1.48 -14.28 12.94
N ILE A 23 -0.91 -13.39 12.14
CA ILE A 23 -1.67 -12.40 11.37
C ILE A 23 -2.76 -13.07 10.51
N VAL A 24 -2.44 -14.12 9.76
CA VAL A 24 -3.41 -14.77 8.85
C VAL A 24 -4.55 -15.44 9.64
N GLU A 25 -4.23 -16.08 10.77
CA GLU A 25 -5.21 -16.67 11.68
C GLU A 25 -6.15 -15.60 12.24
N ASN A 26 -5.57 -14.51 12.73
CA ASN A 26 -6.30 -13.40 13.33
C ASN A 26 -7.16 -12.64 12.32
N LEU A 27 -6.76 -12.52 11.06
CA LEU A 27 -7.59 -11.94 10.00
C LEU A 27 -8.91 -12.73 9.83
N GLY A 28 -8.85 -14.05 9.91
CA GLY A 28 -10.06 -14.91 9.88
C GLY A 28 -10.99 -14.69 11.07
N ILE A 29 -10.46 -14.35 12.24
CA ILE A 29 -11.23 -14.10 13.48
C ILE A 29 -11.80 -12.67 13.48
N VAL A 30 -10.95 -11.67 13.23
CA VAL A 30 -11.29 -10.24 13.31
C VAL A 30 -12.14 -9.79 12.14
N LYS A 31 -11.92 -10.36 10.95
CA LYS A 31 -12.60 -10.01 9.68
C LYS A 31 -12.60 -8.50 9.42
N PRO A 32 -11.42 -7.87 9.37
CA PRO A 32 -11.32 -6.42 9.25
C PRO A 32 -11.86 -5.91 7.92
N SER A 33 -12.32 -4.65 7.90
CA SER A 33 -12.72 -3.96 6.67
C SER A 33 -11.53 -3.35 5.93
N PHE A 34 -10.45 -3.02 6.63
CA PHE A 34 -9.15 -2.63 6.07
C PHE A 34 -8.02 -3.09 6.97
N MET A 35 -6.81 -3.17 6.40
CA MET A 35 -5.61 -3.59 7.11
C MET A 35 -4.42 -2.75 6.65
N CYS A 36 -3.59 -2.35 7.61
CA CYS A 36 -2.28 -1.78 7.32
C CYS A 36 -1.19 -2.79 7.61
N GLY A 37 -0.20 -2.87 6.73
CA GLY A 37 0.90 -3.79 6.87
C GLY A 37 2.18 -3.34 6.18
N ALA A 38 3.31 -3.93 6.57
CA ALA A 38 4.55 -3.77 5.84
C ALA A 38 4.57 -4.68 4.59
N PRO A 39 5.33 -4.34 3.54
CA PRO A 39 5.43 -5.12 2.29
C PRO A 39 5.69 -6.61 2.50
N ARG A 40 6.57 -6.96 3.44
CA ARG A 40 6.89 -8.36 3.76
C ARG A 40 5.69 -9.23 4.14
N ILE A 41 4.63 -8.65 4.69
CA ILE A 41 3.41 -9.39 5.05
C ILE A 41 2.71 -9.83 3.76
N PHE A 42 2.55 -8.93 2.80
CA PHE A 42 1.91 -9.20 1.52
C PHE A 42 2.73 -10.17 0.67
N GLU A 43 4.05 -10.00 0.65
CA GLU A 43 4.97 -10.92 -0.03
C GLU A 43 4.88 -12.34 0.54
N LYS A 44 4.84 -12.49 1.88
CA LYS A 44 4.67 -13.80 2.53
C LYS A 44 3.35 -14.44 2.20
N VAL A 45 2.24 -13.69 2.20
CA VAL A 45 0.92 -14.21 1.82
C VAL A 45 0.95 -14.70 0.37
N ARG A 46 1.49 -13.90 -0.57
CA ARG A 46 1.65 -14.30 -1.97
C ARG A 46 2.50 -15.56 -2.10
N ALA A 47 3.66 -15.60 -1.46
CA ALA A 47 4.55 -16.75 -1.49
C ALA A 47 3.85 -18.01 -0.96
N ALA A 48 3.17 -17.93 0.19
CA ALA A 48 2.45 -19.06 0.79
C ALA A 48 1.35 -19.61 -0.13
N VAL A 49 0.63 -18.75 -0.84
CA VAL A 49 -0.39 -19.18 -1.81
C VAL A 49 0.24 -19.87 -3.02
N MET A 50 1.34 -19.31 -3.54
CA MET A 50 2.01 -19.84 -4.74
C MET A 50 2.75 -21.14 -4.47
N THR A 51 3.42 -21.27 -3.31
CA THR A 51 4.16 -22.48 -2.93
C THR A 51 3.27 -23.58 -2.37
N GLY A 52 2.22 -23.21 -1.62
CA GLY A 52 1.26 -24.18 -1.07
C GLY A 52 0.33 -24.82 -2.08
N SER A 53 0.36 -24.39 -3.34
CA SER A 53 -0.48 -24.89 -4.42
C SER A 53 0.33 -25.77 -5.39
N THR A 54 0.31 -27.08 -5.18
CA THR A 54 1.01 -28.07 -6.01
C THR A 54 0.04 -28.89 -6.89
N GLY A 55 0.56 -29.61 -7.87
CA GLY A 55 -0.22 -30.48 -8.74
C GLY A 55 -1.33 -29.75 -9.49
N LEU A 56 -2.52 -30.36 -9.58
CA LEU A 56 -3.67 -29.79 -10.27
C LEU A 56 -4.14 -28.47 -9.63
N LYS A 57 -4.14 -28.38 -8.28
CA LYS A 57 -4.49 -27.14 -7.58
C LYS A 57 -3.56 -25.99 -7.95
N GLY A 58 -2.26 -26.27 -8.08
CA GLY A 58 -1.28 -25.28 -8.52
C GLY A 58 -1.48 -24.81 -9.95
N ARG A 59 -1.88 -25.70 -10.86
CA ARG A 59 -2.21 -25.33 -12.25
C ARG A 59 -3.44 -24.42 -12.30
N ILE A 60 -4.49 -24.75 -11.54
CA ILE A 60 -5.71 -23.93 -11.44
C ILE A 60 -5.38 -22.56 -10.83
N ALA A 61 -4.58 -22.51 -9.77
CA ALA A 61 -4.18 -21.24 -9.15
C ALA A 61 -3.41 -20.36 -10.15
N ARG A 62 -2.40 -20.88 -10.83
CA ARG A 62 -1.63 -20.12 -11.83
C ARG A 62 -2.53 -19.61 -12.97
N TRP A 63 -3.43 -20.44 -13.47
CA TRP A 63 -4.41 -20.00 -14.47
C TRP A 63 -5.30 -18.88 -13.94
N ALA A 64 -5.84 -19.01 -12.73
CA ALA A 64 -6.69 -17.98 -12.14
C ALA A 64 -5.97 -16.64 -12.00
N PHE A 65 -4.72 -16.64 -11.50
CA PHE A 65 -3.93 -15.42 -11.40
C PHE A 65 -3.54 -14.83 -12.76
N HIS A 66 -3.34 -15.66 -13.78
CA HIS A 66 -3.16 -15.18 -15.15
C HIS A 66 -4.42 -14.44 -15.66
N VAL A 67 -5.60 -15.03 -15.47
CA VAL A 67 -6.88 -14.38 -15.80
C VAL A 67 -7.09 -13.09 -14.98
N GLY A 68 -6.77 -13.13 -13.69
CA GLY A 68 -6.80 -11.97 -12.82
C GLY A 68 -5.92 -10.85 -13.35
N TYR A 69 -4.69 -11.16 -13.77
CA TYR A 69 -3.75 -10.18 -14.34
C TYR A 69 -4.30 -9.57 -15.65
N GLN A 70 -4.85 -10.36 -16.55
CA GLN A 70 -5.47 -9.85 -17.78
C GLN A 70 -6.67 -8.93 -17.54
N SER A 71 -7.32 -9.01 -16.38
CA SER A 71 -8.47 -8.20 -16.01
C SER A 71 -8.11 -6.82 -15.43
N ILE A 72 -6.83 -6.55 -15.14
CA ILE A 72 -6.40 -5.38 -14.38
C ILE A 72 -6.75 -4.08 -15.08
N ASP A 73 -6.36 -3.93 -16.35
CA ASP A 73 -6.51 -2.67 -17.09
C ASP A 73 -7.99 -2.28 -17.29
N ASP A 74 -8.85 -3.25 -17.56
CA ASP A 74 -10.28 -2.99 -17.67
C ASP A 74 -10.88 -2.56 -16.33
N ARG A 75 -10.50 -3.23 -15.26
CA ARG A 75 -11.00 -2.94 -13.92
C ARG A 75 -10.48 -1.62 -13.36
N LEU A 76 -9.22 -1.27 -13.61
CA LEU A 76 -8.69 0.05 -13.27
C LEU A 76 -9.39 1.17 -14.04
N ALA A 77 -9.71 0.92 -15.30
CA ALA A 77 -10.47 1.87 -16.12
C ALA A 77 -12.00 1.86 -15.83
N GLY A 78 -12.46 1.11 -14.83
CA GLY A 78 -13.87 0.99 -14.50
C GLY A 78 -14.72 0.29 -15.57
N ARG A 79 -14.07 -0.39 -16.54
CA ARG A 79 -14.78 -1.10 -17.60
C ARG A 79 -15.26 -2.47 -17.12
N PRO A 80 -16.48 -2.89 -17.49
CA PRO A 80 -16.99 -4.21 -17.14
C PRO A 80 -16.22 -5.31 -17.88
N LEU A 81 -15.91 -6.39 -17.18
CA LEU A 81 -15.33 -7.59 -17.80
C LEU A 81 -16.43 -8.33 -18.57
N THR A 82 -16.28 -8.40 -19.89
CA THR A 82 -17.26 -9.03 -20.82
C THR A 82 -16.66 -10.22 -21.57
N GLY A 83 -17.50 -10.95 -22.28
CA GLY A 83 -17.06 -12.07 -23.13
C GLY A 83 -16.34 -13.19 -22.36
N ALA A 84 -15.35 -13.78 -23.01
CA ALA A 84 -14.60 -14.92 -22.47
C ALA A 84 -13.83 -14.56 -21.19
N LEU A 85 -13.21 -13.36 -21.15
CA LEU A 85 -12.47 -12.90 -19.97
C LEU A 85 -13.38 -12.74 -18.74
N GLY A 86 -14.58 -12.18 -18.92
CA GLY A 86 -15.55 -12.05 -17.83
C GLY A 86 -16.01 -13.39 -17.26
N LEU A 87 -16.25 -14.38 -18.15
CA LEU A 87 -16.60 -15.73 -17.71
C LEU A 87 -15.45 -16.42 -16.99
N GLN A 88 -14.24 -16.36 -17.55
CA GLN A 88 -13.04 -16.92 -16.93
C GLN A 88 -12.76 -16.30 -15.56
N TYR A 89 -12.91 -14.98 -15.43
CA TYR A 89 -12.71 -14.30 -14.15
C TYR A 89 -13.72 -14.76 -13.08
N LYS A 90 -15.00 -14.95 -13.43
CA LYS A 90 -16.01 -15.49 -12.51
C LYS A 90 -15.66 -16.90 -12.03
N ILE A 91 -15.14 -17.75 -12.93
CA ILE A 91 -14.69 -19.11 -12.58
C ILE A 91 -13.44 -19.04 -11.68
N ALA A 92 -12.46 -18.20 -12.03
CA ALA A 92 -11.26 -17.97 -11.22
C ALA A 92 -11.59 -17.45 -9.83
N ASP A 93 -12.53 -16.51 -9.72
CA ASP A 93 -12.99 -15.99 -8.44
C ASP A 93 -13.61 -17.10 -7.59
N LYS A 94 -14.53 -17.86 -8.13
CA LYS A 94 -15.20 -18.97 -7.42
C LYS A 94 -14.23 -20.07 -6.95
N LEU A 95 -13.26 -20.43 -7.78
CA LEU A 95 -12.35 -21.54 -7.47
C LEU A 95 -11.17 -21.14 -6.58
N VAL A 96 -10.66 -19.90 -6.72
CA VAL A 96 -9.39 -19.47 -6.12
C VAL A 96 -9.54 -18.20 -5.30
N PHE A 97 -10.04 -17.11 -5.89
CA PHE A 97 -9.97 -15.79 -5.25
C PHE A 97 -10.90 -15.65 -4.05
N SER A 98 -12.10 -16.22 -4.09
CA SER A 98 -13.02 -16.24 -2.95
C SER A 98 -12.38 -16.91 -1.74
N LYS A 99 -11.67 -18.05 -1.94
CA LYS A 99 -10.97 -18.73 -0.86
C LYS A 99 -9.81 -17.93 -0.28
N LEU A 100 -9.11 -17.17 -1.13
CA LEU A 100 -8.07 -16.25 -0.66
C LEU A 100 -8.69 -15.11 0.17
N LYS A 101 -9.77 -14.51 -0.32
CA LYS A 101 -10.50 -13.46 0.41
C LYS A 101 -11.02 -13.95 1.75
N GLU A 102 -11.59 -15.16 1.80
CA GLU A 102 -12.07 -15.80 3.04
C GLU A 102 -10.95 -15.98 4.07
N LYS A 103 -9.77 -16.44 3.65
CA LYS A 103 -8.59 -16.56 4.52
C LYS A 103 -8.12 -15.22 5.10
N LEU A 104 -8.36 -14.13 4.38
CA LEU A 104 -8.07 -12.77 4.82
C LEU A 104 -9.24 -12.14 5.59
N GLY A 105 -10.23 -12.91 5.98
CA GLY A 105 -11.38 -12.48 6.79
C GLY A 105 -12.65 -12.17 6.00
N GLY A 106 -12.61 -12.15 4.67
CA GLY A 106 -13.78 -12.00 3.80
C GLY A 106 -14.35 -10.58 3.65
N ASN A 107 -13.98 -9.64 4.53
CA ASN A 107 -14.56 -8.29 4.59
C ASN A 107 -13.62 -7.17 4.11
N ILE A 108 -12.38 -7.49 3.75
CA ILE A 108 -11.39 -6.48 3.37
C ILE A 108 -11.83 -5.75 2.11
N LYS A 109 -11.97 -4.43 2.23
CA LYS A 109 -12.27 -3.52 1.12
C LYS A 109 -10.98 -3.09 0.41
N PHE A 110 -9.95 -2.75 1.18
CA PHE A 110 -8.60 -2.43 0.72
C PHE A 110 -7.59 -2.66 1.83
N MET A 111 -6.32 -2.71 1.45
CA MET A 111 -5.19 -2.76 2.37
C MET A 111 -4.26 -1.58 2.10
N ILE A 112 -3.49 -1.18 3.11
CA ILE A 112 -2.48 -0.13 3.00
C ILE A 112 -1.12 -0.75 3.27
N SER A 113 -0.20 -0.60 2.35
CA SER A 113 1.22 -0.91 2.54
C SER A 113 1.99 0.36 2.88
N GLY A 114 2.87 0.30 3.87
CA GLY A 114 3.70 1.44 4.25
C GLY A 114 5.01 1.02 4.89
N ALA A 115 5.81 1.99 5.27
CA ALA A 115 7.16 1.85 5.87
C ALA A 115 8.25 1.29 4.95
N ALA A 116 7.93 0.82 3.75
CA ALA A 116 8.87 0.45 2.70
C ALA A 116 8.12 0.33 1.37
N LYS A 117 8.85 0.35 0.26
CA LYS A 117 8.29 0.19 -1.08
C LYS A 117 7.71 -1.21 -1.28
N LEU A 118 6.49 -1.30 -1.77
CA LEU A 118 5.88 -2.54 -2.22
C LEU A 118 6.11 -2.73 -3.72
N SER A 119 6.47 -3.94 -4.13
CA SER A 119 6.61 -4.24 -5.55
C SER A 119 5.26 -4.11 -6.28
N PRO A 120 5.19 -3.37 -7.41
CA PRO A 120 3.98 -3.29 -8.22
C PRO A 120 3.42 -4.67 -8.64
N GLN A 121 4.30 -5.65 -8.84
CA GLN A 121 3.90 -7.02 -9.17
C GLN A 121 3.12 -7.69 -8.01
N VAL A 122 3.42 -7.33 -6.76
CA VAL A 122 2.65 -7.81 -5.60
C VAL A 122 1.29 -7.13 -5.55
N GLN A 123 1.22 -5.82 -5.76
CA GLN A 123 -0.04 -5.08 -5.84
C GLN A 123 -0.95 -5.65 -6.94
N GLN A 124 -0.42 -5.83 -8.16
CA GLN A 124 -1.13 -6.39 -9.30
C GLN A 124 -1.63 -7.81 -9.03
N TRP A 125 -0.82 -8.64 -8.35
CA TRP A 125 -1.21 -9.99 -7.98
C TRP A 125 -2.44 -10.00 -7.06
N PHE A 126 -2.44 -9.18 -6.02
CA PHE A 126 -3.59 -9.03 -5.13
C PHE A 126 -4.79 -8.41 -5.84
N TYR A 127 -4.56 -7.37 -6.63
CA TYR A 127 -5.62 -6.71 -7.39
C TYR A 127 -6.28 -7.66 -8.40
N GLY A 128 -5.50 -8.50 -9.07
CA GLY A 128 -6.02 -9.57 -9.93
C GLY A 128 -6.98 -10.49 -9.18
N ALA A 129 -6.72 -10.79 -7.91
CA ALA A 129 -7.61 -11.56 -7.05
C ALA A 129 -8.78 -10.75 -6.45
N GLY A 130 -8.93 -9.48 -6.80
CA GLY A 130 -9.98 -8.60 -6.29
C GLY A 130 -9.69 -8.02 -4.91
N ILE A 131 -8.41 -7.93 -4.53
CA ILE A 131 -7.96 -7.35 -3.27
C ILE A 131 -7.05 -6.16 -3.60
N LEU A 132 -7.49 -4.95 -3.29
CA LEU A 132 -6.72 -3.74 -3.52
C LEU A 132 -5.71 -3.51 -2.40
N ILE A 133 -4.45 -3.25 -2.77
CA ILE A 133 -3.42 -2.73 -1.87
C ILE A 133 -2.96 -1.39 -2.42
N VAL A 134 -3.10 -0.34 -1.62
CA VAL A 134 -2.57 1.00 -1.89
C VAL A 134 -1.32 1.24 -1.06
N GLU A 135 -0.44 2.13 -1.50
CA GLU A 135 0.74 2.50 -0.73
C GLU A 135 0.56 3.83 -0.02
N GLY A 136 1.07 3.92 1.21
CA GLY A 136 1.20 5.16 1.97
C GLY A 136 2.66 5.50 2.22
N TYR A 137 2.97 6.77 2.15
CA TYR A 137 4.30 7.33 2.36
C TYR A 137 4.30 8.30 3.53
N GLY A 138 5.36 8.23 4.32
CA GLY A 138 5.62 9.14 5.41
C GLY A 138 6.72 8.63 6.33
N ALA A 139 7.10 9.50 7.23
CA ALA A 139 8.15 9.28 8.23
C ALA A 139 7.67 9.69 9.61
N THR A 140 8.48 9.51 10.63
CA THR A 140 8.21 10.05 11.98
C THR A 140 8.13 11.58 11.94
N GLU A 141 8.98 12.19 11.14
CA GLU A 141 9.11 13.62 10.94
C GLU A 141 7.91 14.23 10.22
N THR A 142 7.13 13.43 9.50
CA THR A 142 5.88 13.85 8.83
C THR A 142 4.62 13.42 9.60
N SER A 143 4.72 13.18 10.89
CA SER A 143 3.62 12.73 11.76
C SER A 143 2.93 11.45 11.27
N ALA A 144 3.63 10.61 10.55
CA ALA A 144 3.32 9.28 10.02
C ALA A 144 2.91 9.22 8.54
N ILE A 145 2.05 10.08 8.01
CA ILE A 145 1.57 9.99 6.62
C ILE A 145 1.66 11.37 5.96
N ALA A 146 2.39 11.46 4.86
CA ALA A 146 2.48 12.65 4.02
C ALA A 146 1.78 12.45 2.65
N GLY A 147 1.70 11.20 2.18
CA GLY A 147 1.02 10.85 0.94
C GLY A 147 0.38 9.48 1.04
N VAL A 148 -0.68 9.25 0.30
CA VAL A 148 -1.35 7.95 0.22
C VAL A 148 -2.02 7.78 -1.14
N ASP A 149 -1.85 6.62 -1.73
CA ASP A 149 -2.57 6.24 -2.95
C ASP A 149 -4.05 6.01 -2.64
N LEU A 150 -4.91 6.37 -3.58
CA LEU A 150 -6.35 6.44 -3.34
C LEU A 150 -7.03 5.15 -3.80
N PRO A 151 -7.85 4.50 -2.95
CA PRO A 151 -8.59 3.29 -3.36
C PRO A 151 -9.55 3.50 -4.54
N LYS A 152 -9.96 4.74 -4.81
CA LYS A 152 -10.85 5.06 -5.94
C LYS A 152 -10.10 5.28 -7.26
N ASP A 153 -8.80 5.56 -7.19
CA ASP A 153 -7.94 5.85 -8.35
C ASP A 153 -6.52 5.32 -8.05
N PRO A 154 -6.35 3.98 -7.96
CA PRO A 154 -5.09 3.38 -7.56
C PRO A 154 -4.04 3.41 -8.69
N HIS A 155 -2.85 3.87 -8.34
CA HIS A 155 -1.69 3.92 -9.24
C HIS A 155 -0.55 3.07 -8.70
N PHE A 156 -0.48 1.81 -9.13
CA PHE A 156 0.50 0.84 -8.63
C PHE A 156 1.96 1.30 -8.81
N GLY A 157 2.74 1.15 -7.74
CA GLY A 157 4.14 1.59 -7.69
C GLY A 157 4.31 3.06 -7.38
N THR A 158 3.23 3.76 -7.01
CA THR A 158 3.26 5.11 -6.46
C THR A 158 2.74 5.12 -5.03
N VAL A 159 3.07 6.16 -4.30
CA VAL A 159 2.57 6.41 -2.95
C VAL A 159 1.42 7.45 -2.96
N GLY A 160 0.82 7.64 -4.14
CA GLY A 160 -0.30 8.54 -4.36
C GLY A 160 0.08 10.03 -4.33
N PRO A 161 -0.92 10.90 -4.29
CA PRO A 161 -0.72 12.33 -4.12
C PRO A 161 -0.29 12.66 -2.69
N ILE A 162 0.44 13.75 -2.53
CA ILE A 162 0.70 14.35 -1.21
C ILE A 162 -0.62 14.89 -0.65
N LEU A 163 -0.81 14.73 0.66
CA LEU A 163 -2.03 15.15 1.35
C LEU A 163 -2.24 16.67 1.26
N PRO A 164 -3.48 17.14 1.24
CA PRO A 164 -3.80 18.57 1.23
C PRO A 164 -3.16 19.33 2.40
N GLY A 165 -2.68 20.54 2.12
CA GLY A 165 -2.01 21.38 3.13
C GLY A 165 -0.53 21.08 3.33
N ILE A 166 0.04 20.14 2.58
CA ILE A 166 1.46 19.86 2.55
C ILE A 166 2.03 20.32 1.21
N GLU A 167 3.07 21.14 1.29
CA GLU A 167 3.84 21.56 0.13
C GLU A 167 4.91 20.52 -0.19
N LYS A 168 5.18 20.32 -1.47
CA LYS A 168 6.23 19.43 -1.97
C LYS A 168 7.06 20.11 -3.06
N LYS A 169 8.33 19.81 -3.09
CA LYS A 169 9.22 20.10 -4.22
C LYS A 169 10.28 19.00 -4.35
N LEU A 170 10.87 18.90 -5.53
CA LEU A 170 12.08 18.10 -5.73
C LEU A 170 13.28 19.04 -5.76
N ALA A 171 14.33 18.69 -5.05
CA ALA A 171 15.63 19.35 -5.15
C ALA A 171 16.30 18.98 -6.48
N ASP A 172 17.41 19.66 -6.82
CA ASP A 172 18.13 19.46 -8.08
C ASP A 172 18.67 18.02 -8.25
N ASP A 173 18.93 17.34 -7.14
CA ASP A 173 19.36 15.93 -7.11
C ASP A 173 18.18 14.93 -7.05
N GLY A 174 16.94 15.42 -7.12
CA GLY A 174 15.73 14.62 -7.10
C GLY A 174 15.23 14.28 -5.69
N GLU A 175 15.84 14.81 -4.62
CA GLU A 175 15.35 14.61 -3.27
C GLU A 175 13.97 15.24 -3.08
N LEU A 176 13.06 14.48 -2.46
CA LEU A 176 11.76 15.00 -2.05
C LEU A 176 11.91 15.90 -0.82
N LEU A 177 11.43 17.12 -0.93
CA LEU A 177 11.32 18.06 0.18
C LEU A 177 9.85 18.31 0.50
N LEU A 178 9.52 18.33 1.79
CA LEU A 178 8.16 18.54 2.28
C LEU A 178 8.11 19.70 3.26
N ARG A 179 7.01 20.48 3.22
CA ARG A 179 6.75 21.55 4.17
C ARG A 179 5.27 21.59 4.53
N GLY A 180 4.95 21.85 5.79
CA GLY A 180 3.57 21.99 6.24
C GLY A 180 3.36 21.60 7.71
N PRO A 181 2.11 21.62 8.17
CA PRO A 181 1.79 21.49 9.60
C PRO A 181 2.06 20.11 10.19
N ILE A 182 2.32 19.11 9.34
CA ILE A 182 2.62 17.74 9.79
C ILE A 182 4.12 17.54 10.09
N ILE A 183 4.97 18.49 9.67
CA ILE A 183 6.41 18.38 9.88
C ILE A 183 6.72 18.58 11.37
N THR A 184 7.57 17.72 11.91
CA THR A 184 8.05 17.86 13.30
C THR A 184 8.72 19.21 13.52
N PRO A 185 8.62 19.80 14.71
CA PRO A 185 9.39 21.02 15.03
C PRO A 185 10.89 20.76 15.16
N GLY A 186 11.32 19.50 15.28
CA GLY A 186 12.71 19.10 15.38
C GLY A 186 12.94 17.87 16.27
N TYR A 187 14.19 17.52 16.43
CA TYR A 187 14.65 16.44 17.30
C TYR A 187 14.92 16.97 18.72
N HIS A 188 14.49 16.24 19.72
CA HIS A 188 14.62 16.66 21.11
C HIS A 188 16.09 16.76 21.53
N ASN A 189 16.52 17.94 21.98
CA ASN A 189 17.90 18.25 22.39
C ASN A 189 18.98 18.00 21.32
N LEU A 190 18.60 18.03 20.03
CA LEU A 190 19.48 17.80 18.89
C LEU A 190 19.30 18.94 17.87
N PRO A 191 19.79 20.16 18.18
CA PRO A 191 19.57 21.33 17.31
C PRO A 191 20.34 21.25 15.99
N GLU A 192 21.52 20.62 15.97
CA GLU A 192 22.34 20.48 14.77
C GLU A 192 21.67 19.51 13.77
N GLU A 193 21.24 18.34 14.25
CA GLU A 193 20.52 17.35 13.45
C GLU A 193 19.16 17.89 12.98
N THR A 194 18.53 18.75 13.79
CA THR A 194 17.29 19.42 13.38
C THR A 194 17.56 20.39 12.23
N ALA A 195 18.61 21.21 12.31
CA ALA A 195 18.97 22.15 11.25
C ALA A 195 19.46 21.44 9.97
N GLU A 196 20.04 20.24 10.07
CA GLU A 196 20.37 19.41 8.91
C GLU A 196 19.12 18.83 8.23
N ALA A 197 18.11 18.42 9.03
CA ALA A 197 16.91 17.80 8.51
C ALA A 197 15.85 18.80 8.03
N ILE A 198 15.78 19.98 8.65
CA ILE A 198 14.78 21.02 8.33
C ILE A 198 15.53 22.34 8.10
N ASP A 199 15.47 22.83 6.86
CA ASP A 199 16.16 24.05 6.47
C ASP A 199 15.50 25.31 7.08
N ALA A 200 16.17 26.48 6.91
CA ALA A 200 15.70 27.75 7.45
C ALA A 200 14.35 28.22 6.88
N ASP A 201 13.96 27.71 5.70
CA ASP A 201 12.67 27.98 5.05
C ASP A 201 11.57 26.99 5.48
N GLY A 202 11.89 26.05 6.39
CA GLY A 202 10.99 25.04 6.93
C GLY A 202 10.77 23.82 6.03
N TRP A 203 11.64 23.59 5.05
CA TRP A 203 11.59 22.38 4.24
C TRP A 203 12.29 21.22 4.94
N TYR A 204 11.54 20.13 5.12
CA TYR A 204 12.08 18.87 5.60
C TYR A 204 12.72 18.10 4.45
N HIS A 205 14.01 17.78 4.60
CA HIS A 205 14.80 16.96 3.73
C HIS A 205 14.55 15.49 4.03
N THR A 206 13.77 14.82 3.17
CA THR A 206 13.32 13.45 3.47
C THR A 206 14.42 12.41 3.33
N GLY A 207 15.47 12.69 2.56
CA GLY A 207 16.47 11.72 2.16
C GLY A 207 15.97 10.71 1.11
N ASP A 208 14.74 10.85 0.63
CA ASP A 208 14.15 9.98 -0.39
C ASP A 208 14.18 10.65 -1.76
N ILE A 209 14.62 9.93 -2.79
CA ILE A 209 14.58 10.36 -4.18
C ILE A 209 13.22 10.01 -4.78
N ALA A 210 12.62 10.96 -5.48
CA ALA A 210 11.27 10.79 -5.98
C ALA A 210 11.06 11.34 -7.38
N GLU A 211 10.01 10.88 -8.03
CA GLU A 211 9.47 11.38 -9.28
C GLU A 211 8.01 11.77 -9.09
N ILE A 212 7.57 12.84 -9.75
CA ILE A 212 6.15 13.20 -9.84
C ILE A 212 5.65 12.71 -11.19
N THR A 213 4.67 11.81 -11.18
CA THR A 213 4.07 11.29 -12.42
C THR A 213 3.26 12.38 -13.12
N PRO A 214 2.95 12.23 -14.43
CA PRO A 214 2.08 13.16 -15.16
C PRO A 214 0.68 13.34 -14.52
N THR A 215 0.23 12.37 -13.74
CA THR A 215 -1.04 12.40 -12.99
C THR A 215 -0.90 13.03 -11.59
N GLY A 216 0.30 13.55 -11.24
CA GLY A 216 0.56 14.20 -9.95
C GLY A 216 0.83 13.26 -8.78
N HIS A 217 0.89 11.94 -9.02
CA HIS A 217 1.24 10.94 -8.02
C HIS A 217 2.74 10.94 -7.75
N LEU A 218 3.10 10.72 -6.50
CA LEU A 218 4.49 10.60 -6.07
C LEU A 218 4.97 9.16 -6.19
N LYS A 219 6.13 8.96 -6.77
CA LYS A 219 6.81 7.68 -6.87
C LYS A 219 8.18 7.79 -6.20
N ILE A 220 8.37 7.06 -5.11
CA ILE A 220 9.68 6.96 -4.47
C ILE A 220 10.53 5.99 -5.27
N THR A 221 11.67 6.45 -5.77
CA THR A 221 12.55 5.66 -6.64
C THR A 221 13.74 5.09 -5.89
N ASP A 222 14.32 5.88 -4.98
CA ASP A 222 15.53 5.49 -4.25
C ASP A 222 15.63 6.20 -2.89
N ARG A 223 16.67 5.89 -2.14
CA ARG A 223 17.06 6.59 -0.94
C ARG A 223 18.43 7.24 -1.13
N LYS A 224 18.58 8.49 -0.69
CA LYS A 224 19.81 9.28 -0.85
C LYS A 224 20.95 8.80 0.05
N LYS A 225 20.59 8.21 1.19
CA LYS A 225 21.54 7.63 2.16
C LYS A 225 21.08 6.21 2.51
N ASP A 226 21.90 5.25 2.17
CA ASP A 226 22.06 3.96 2.80
C ASP A 226 23.51 3.82 3.28
#